data_d7969cd415932ec8ab1996e26131ecbe
#
_entry.id   d7969cd415932ec8ab1996e26131ecbe
#
_cell.length_a   1.000
_cell.length_b   1.000
_cell.length_c   1.000
_cell.angle_alpha   90.00
_cell.angle_beta   90.00
_cell.angle_gamma   90.00
#
_symmetry.space_group_name_H-M   'P 1'
#
loop_
_entity.id
_entity.type
_entity.pdbx_description
1 polymer ?
#
loop_
_entity_poly.entity_id
_entity_poly.type
_entity_poly.pdbx_seq_one_letter_code
_entity_poly.pdbx_strand_id
1 'polypeptide(L)'
;MYALNGRVGLVTGGGGGIGRAIALRLAGEGMAVAVLDRDSSAAQSVAAEIGGFAITADVTEPEQVDRAADATLGRFEKIDLLVNNAGVAWMGPALDTPLEALQAMLRVNIEGTFIVSRAVLPHMIARRTGSVVNLASWAGKTGPAFFAGYSASKFAVIGLTQALAREMASHGIRVNAICPGIVVDTAMRAAIEAQQRRYGLPETAEREKSIPIGRVSIPDDVARVAAFLASEESAYMTGESINLSGGLLMD
;
A
#
# COMPACT_ATOMS: atom_id res chain seq x y z
N MET A 1 -13.48 -2.54 16.93
CA MET A 1 -12.13 -2.98 17.27
C MET A 1 -11.95 -4.38 16.69
N TYR A 2 -10.95 -4.60 15.83
CA TYR A 2 -10.83 -5.84 15.04
C TYR A 2 -10.07 -6.96 15.76
N ALA A 3 -9.75 -6.80 17.05
CA ALA A 3 -9.06 -7.80 17.87
C ALA A 3 -7.74 -8.30 17.23
N LEU A 4 -6.85 -7.37 16.86
CA LEU A 4 -5.55 -7.69 16.27
C LEU A 4 -4.44 -7.93 17.31
N ASN A 5 -4.79 -8.03 18.58
CA ASN A 5 -3.85 -8.29 19.67
C ASN A 5 -3.00 -9.54 19.41
N GLY A 6 -1.70 -9.43 19.64
CA GLY A 6 -0.76 -10.52 19.45
C GLY A 6 -0.44 -10.86 17.99
N ARG A 7 -1.00 -10.14 17.00
CA ARG A 7 -0.60 -10.23 15.60
C ARG A 7 0.56 -9.27 15.29
N VAL A 8 1.29 -9.56 14.22
CA VAL A 8 2.44 -8.78 13.75
C VAL A 8 2.20 -8.32 12.32
N GLY A 9 2.36 -7.02 12.07
CA GLY A 9 2.26 -6.42 10.75
C GLY A 9 3.58 -5.84 10.27
N LEU A 10 3.91 -6.03 8.99
CA LEU A 10 4.98 -5.33 8.29
C LEU A 10 4.35 -4.35 7.28
N VAL A 11 4.66 -3.06 7.42
CA VAL A 11 4.12 -2.00 6.56
C VAL A 11 5.24 -1.33 5.78
N THR A 12 5.24 -1.44 4.45
CA THR A 12 6.22 -0.77 3.58
C THR A 12 5.79 0.65 3.24
N GLY A 13 6.75 1.59 3.12
CA GLY A 13 6.45 3.01 2.99
C GLY A 13 5.70 3.52 4.22
N GLY A 14 6.01 2.95 5.39
CA GLY A 14 5.30 3.20 6.64
C GLY A 14 5.66 4.51 7.33
N GLY A 15 6.69 5.22 6.85
CA GLY A 15 7.18 6.47 7.44
C GLY A 15 6.29 7.69 7.15
N GLY A 16 5.29 7.60 6.26
CA GLY A 16 4.47 8.77 5.94
C GLY A 16 3.12 8.44 5.28
N GLY A 17 2.29 9.46 5.13
CA GLY A 17 1.03 9.40 4.38
C GLY A 17 0.14 8.22 4.77
N ILE A 18 -0.29 7.45 3.76
CA ILE A 18 -1.15 6.28 3.95
C ILE A 18 -0.48 5.21 4.81
N GLY A 19 0.82 4.92 4.57
CA GLY A 19 1.56 3.90 5.33
C GLY A 19 1.64 4.21 6.82
N ARG A 20 1.92 5.48 7.16
CA ARG A 20 1.90 5.95 8.57
C ARG A 20 0.52 5.76 9.19
N ALA A 21 -0.54 6.18 8.51
CA ALA A 21 -1.90 6.03 9.01
C ALA A 21 -2.28 4.55 9.23
N ILE A 22 -1.88 3.67 8.33
CA ILE A 22 -2.07 2.22 8.48
C ILE A 22 -1.30 1.71 9.71
N ALA A 23 -0.03 2.08 9.87
CA ALA A 23 0.78 1.65 11.02
C ALA A 23 0.16 2.10 12.35
N LEU A 24 -0.27 3.37 12.45
CA LEU A 24 -0.97 3.91 13.61
C LEU A 24 -2.27 3.16 13.90
N ARG A 25 -3.08 2.92 12.87
CA ARG A 25 -4.34 2.22 13.03
C ARG A 25 -4.14 0.78 13.50
N LEU A 26 -3.23 0.04 12.91
CA LEU A 26 -2.93 -1.34 13.29
C LEU A 26 -2.43 -1.44 14.73
N ALA A 27 -1.53 -0.54 15.13
CA ALA A 27 -1.06 -0.46 16.51
C ALA A 27 -2.19 -0.11 17.49
N GLY A 28 -3.08 0.80 17.12
CA GLY A 28 -4.28 1.14 17.92
C GLY A 28 -5.27 -0.01 18.05
N GLU A 29 -5.24 -1.01 17.16
CA GLU A 29 -6.00 -2.27 17.25
C GLU A 29 -5.24 -3.37 18.01
N GLY A 30 -4.05 -3.06 18.57
CA GLY A 30 -3.24 -3.98 19.38
C GLY A 30 -2.23 -4.83 18.61
N MET A 31 -1.99 -4.55 17.33
CA MET A 31 -0.99 -5.24 16.51
C MET A 31 0.41 -4.71 16.80
N ALA A 32 1.41 -5.57 16.91
CA ALA A 32 2.81 -5.17 16.83
C ALA A 32 3.16 -4.84 15.38
N VAL A 33 3.78 -3.67 15.12
CA VAL A 33 4.03 -3.20 13.76
C VAL A 33 5.50 -2.96 13.51
N ALA A 34 6.03 -3.56 12.45
CA ALA A 34 7.29 -3.20 11.82
C ALA A 34 7.03 -2.14 10.73
N VAL A 35 7.68 -1.00 10.86
CA VAL A 35 7.58 0.15 9.96
C VAL A 35 8.79 0.15 9.05
N LEU A 36 8.63 -0.23 7.78
CA LEU A 36 9.69 -0.22 6.79
C LEU A 36 9.56 1.02 5.91
N ASP A 37 10.63 1.79 5.83
CA ASP A 37 10.75 2.91 4.89
C ASP A 37 12.20 3.09 4.43
N ARG A 38 12.40 3.65 3.23
CA ARG A 38 13.74 4.04 2.77
C ARG A 38 14.29 5.26 3.53
N ASP A 39 13.39 6.11 4.05
CA ASP A 39 13.73 7.21 4.95
C ASP A 39 13.79 6.69 6.38
N SER A 40 15.02 6.55 6.87
CA SER A 40 15.29 6.05 8.22
C SER A 40 14.65 6.92 9.30
N SER A 41 14.68 8.24 9.14
CA SER A 41 14.15 9.18 10.13
C SER A 41 12.62 9.09 10.20
N ALA A 42 11.96 8.97 9.06
CA ALA A 42 10.52 8.80 8.98
C ALA A 42 10.08 7.46 9.58
N ALA A 43 10.76 6.35 9.26
CA ALA A 43 10.48 5.05 9.85
C ALA A 43 10.64 5.07 11.39
N GLN A 44 11.71 5.64 11.89
CA GLN A 44 11.99 5.76 13.34
C GLN A 44 10.95 6.61 14.06
N SER A 45 10.55 7.74 13.46
CA SER A 45 9.53 8.63 14.02
C SER A 45 8.21 7.91 14.22
N VAL A 46 7.73 7.21 13.20
CA VAL A 46 6.45 6.48 13.27
C VAL A 46 6.55 5.29 14.21
N ALA A 47 7.65 4.53 14.17
CA ALA A 47 7.87 3.41 15.08
C ALA A 47 7.89 3.84 16.54
N ALA A 48 8.54 4.98 16.85
CA ALA A 48 8.57 5.54 18.22
C ALA A 48 7.15 5.93 18.69
N GLU A 49 6.34 6.53 17.81
CA GLU A 49 4.97 6.96 18.13
C GLU A 49 4.06 5.78 18.50
N ILE A 50 4.25 4.63 17.86
CA ILE A 50 3.39 3.43 18.07
C ILE A 50 4.01 2.37 18.98
N GLY A 51 5.21 2.57 19.50
CA GLY A 51 5.97 1.53 20.20
C GLY A 51 6.32 0.33 19.28
N GLY A 52 6.48 0.59 17.97
CA GLY A 52 6.78 -0.39 16.94
C GLY A 52 8.27 -0.61 16.70
N PHE A 53 8.60 -1.23 15.57
CA PHE A 53 9.96 -1.54 15.15
C PHE A 53 10.29 -0.87 13.81
N ALA A 54 11.29 0.01 13.78
CA ALA A 54 11.71 0.71 12.57
C ALA A 54 12.70 -0.13 11.76
N ILE A 55 12.51 -0.17 10.45
CA ILE A 55 13.40 -0.84 9.49
C ILE A 55 13.69 0.12 8.33
N THR A 56 14.97 0.35 8.05
CA THR A 56 15.39 1.13 6.88
C THR A 56 15.70 0.18 5.73
N ALA A 57 14.90 0.23 4.66
CA ALA A 57 15.13 -0.57 3.46
C ALA A 57 14.45 0.07 2.24
N ASP A 58 15.08 -0.09 1.07
CA ASP A 58 14.46 0.17 -0.22
C ASP A 58 13.79 -1.13 -0.72
N VAL A 59 12.48 -1.07 -1.00
CA VAL A 59 11.70 -2.23 -1.46
C VAL A 59 12.16 -2.77 -2.82
N THR A 60 12.95 -1.98 -3.57
CA THR A 60 13.50 -2.37 -4.87
C THR A 60 14.82 -3.14 -4.78
N GLU A 61 15.36 -3.29 -3.57
CA GLU A 61 16.63 -3.95 -3.33
C GLU A 61 16.41 -5.29 -2.58
N PRO A 62 16.45 -6.44 -3.28
CA PRO A 62 16.09 -7.75 -2.71
C PRO A 62 16.82 -8.09 -1.41
N GLU A 63 18.13 -7.86 -1.36
CA GLU A 63 18.91 -8.14 -0.16
C GLU A 63 18.54 -7.28 1.05
N GLN A 64 18.09 -6.02 0.82
CA GLN A 64 17.62 -5.17 1.91
C GLN A 64 16.27 -5.66 2.41
N VAL A 65 15.40 -6.11 1.50
CA VAL A 65 14.08 -6.65 1.82
C VAL A 65 14.19 -7.98 2.57
N ASP A 66 15.08 -8.88 2.16
CA ASP A 66 15.32 -10.16 2.84
C ASP A 66 15.79 -9.89 4.29
N ARG A 67 16.77 -8.98 4.48
CA ARG A 67 17.20 -8.57 5.82
C ARG A 67 16.07 -7.92 6.64
N ALA A 68 15.18 -7.18 6.01
CA ALA A 68 14.04 -6.56 6.69
C ALA A 68 13.02 -7.60 7.17
N ALA A 69 12.74 -8.61 6.36
CA ALA A 69 11.90 -9.74 6.75
C ALA A 69 12.52 -10.52 7.92
N ASP A 70 13.81 -10.87 7.81
CA ASP A 70 14.56 -11.55 8.88
C ASP A 70 14.59 -10.74 10.19
N ALA A 71 14.83 -9.43 10.11
CA ALA A 71 14.82 -8.56 11.28
C ALA A 71 13.43 -8.50 11.94
N THR A 72 12.35 -8.49 11.14
CA THR A 72 10.97 -8.54 11.66
C THR A 72 10.71 -9.87 12.36
N LEU A 73 11.12 -10.97 11.76
CA LEU A 73 11.00 -12.32 12.33
C LEU A 73 11.85 -12.48 13.60
N GLY A 74 13.09 -11.97 13.56
CA GLY A 74 13.96 -11.99 14.75
C GLY A 74 13.41 -11.19 15.93
N ARG A 75 12.64 -10.11 15.64
CA ARG A 75 12.03 -9.25 16.68
C ARG A 75 10.71 -9.80 17.22
N PHE A 76 9.88 -10.41 16.34
CA PHE A 76 8.49 -10.75 16.64
C PHE A 76 8.14 -12.23 16.39
N GLU A 77 9.07 -13.04 15.89
CA GLU A 77 8.93 -14.48 15.58
C GLU A 77 7.95 -14.81 14.43
N LYS A 78 7.20 -13.83 13.94
CA LYS A 78 6.17 -14.03 12.90
C LYS A 78 5.85 -12.74 12.14
N ILE A 79 5.19 -12.90 10.98
CA ILE A 79 4.52 -11.83 10.24
C ILE A 79 3.12 -12.37 9.91
N ASP A 80 2.08 -11.77 10.45
CA ASP A 80 0.68 -12.15 10.22
C ASP A 80 0.02 -11.29 9.13
N LEU A 81 0.52 -10.06 8.95
CA LEU A 81 0.06 -9.10 7.96
C LEU A 81 1.25 -8.50 7.21
N LEU A 82 1.16 -8.48 5.88
CA LEU A 82 2.02 -7.67 5.02
C LEU A 82 1.18 -6.58 4.36
N VAL A 83 1.60 -5.31 4.49
CA VAL A 83 1.01 -4.19 3.75
C VAL A 83 2.05 -3.64 2.77
N ASN A 84 1.88 -3.94 1.49
CA ASN A 84 2.66 -3.38 0.41
C ASN A 84 2.10 -2.00 0.04
N ASN A 85 2.56 -0.96 0.74
CA ASN A 85 2.09 0.41 0.54
C ASN A 85 3.13 1.30 -0.15
N ALA A 86 4.42 0.98 -0.09
CA ALA A 86 5.47 1.74 -0.77
C ALA A 86 5.11 1.97 -2.25
N GLY A 87 5.20 3.22 -2.71
CA GLY A 87 4.83 3.55 -4.08
C GLY A 87 5.20 4.97 -4.47
N VAL A 88 5.33 5.18 -5.77
CA VAL A 88 5.59 6.48 -6.39
C VAL A 88 4.61 6.73 -7.53
N ALA A 89 4.37 8.01 -7.85
CA ALA A 89 3.50 8.40 -8.94
C ALA A 89 4.13 9.55 -9.74
N TRP A 90 3.77 9.60 -11.00
CA TRP A 90 3.99 10.73 -11.88
C TRP A 90 2.72 11.00 -12.70
N MET A 91 2.40 12.28 -12.92
CA MET A 91 1.22 12.72 -13.66
C MET A 91 1.60 13.76 -14.69
N GLY A 92 1.15 13.61 -15.93
CA GLY A 92 1.32 14.54 -17.04
C GLY A 92 1.01 13.88 -18.37
N PRO A 93 1.11 14.62 -19.49
CA PRO A 93 0.92 14.06 -20.83
C PRO A 93 1.83 12.85 -21.06
N ALA A 94 1.32 11.81 -21.71
CA ALA A 94 2.09 10.58 -21.95
C ALA A 94 3.38 10.85 -22.74
N LEU A 95 3.34 11.78 -23.69
CA LEU A 95 4.51 12.17 -24.51
C LEU A 95 5.57 12.94 -23.73
N ASP A 96 5.20 13.56 -22.60
CA ASP A 96 6.11 14.32 -21.73
C ASP A 96 6.57 13.47 -20.53
N THR A 97 6.10 12.22 -20.41
CA THR A 97 6.48 11.34 -19.31
C THR A 97 7.96 10.97 -19.43
N PRO A 98 8.82 11.39 -18.48
CA PRO A 98 10.22 10.95 -18.49
C PRO A 98 10.30 9.43 -18.36
N LEU A 99 11.16 8.79 -19.15
CA LEU A 99 11.32 7.33 -19.11
C LEU A 99 11.75 6.86 -17.71
N GLU A 100 12.58 7.66 -17.02
CA GLU A 100 13.03 7.41 -15.67
C GLU A 100 11.86 7.42 -14.66
N ALA A 101 10.86 8.29 -14.87
CA ALA A 101 9.66 8.31 -14.03
C ALA A 101 8.80 7.05 -14.27
N LEU A 102 8.65 6.61 -15.52
CA LEU A 102 7.99 5.34 -15.84
C LEU A 102 8.72 4.16 -15.19
N GLN A 103 10.03 4.08 -15.37
CA GLN A 103 10.86 3.02 -14.79
C GLN A 103 10.76 3.00 -13.26
N ALA A 104 10.81 4.18 -12.60
CA ALA A 104 10.64 4.28 -11.16
C ALA A 104 9.28 3.77 -10.69
N MET A 105 8.19 4.09 -11.41
CA MET A 105 6.85 3.58 -11.08
C MET A 105 6.76 2.05 -11.22
N LEU A 106 7.33 1.47 -12.26
CA LEU A 106 7.35 0.02 -12.44
C LEU A 106 8.21 -0.64 -11.36
N ARG A 107 9.41 -0.13 -11.12
CA ARG A 107 10.36 -0.68 -10.16
C ARG A 107 9.82 -0.64 -8.72
N VAL A 108 9.30 0.50 -8.28
CA VAL A 108 8.81 0.61 -6.90
C VAL A 108 7.45 -0.07 -6.73
N ASN A 109 6.47 0.25 -7.61
CA ASN A 109 5.09 -0.18 -7.41
C ASN A 109 4.87 -1.66 -7.72
N ILE A 110 5.63 -2.25 -8.66
CA ILE A 110 5.47 -3.66 -9.09
C ILE A 110 6.58 -4.53 -8.56
N GLU A 111 7.83 -4.26 -8.97
CA GLU A 111 8.95 -5.10 -8.57
C GLU A 111 9.11 -5.08 -7.05
N GLY A 112 9.00 -3.88 -6.41
CA GLY A 112 9.06 -3.75 -4.97
C GLY A 112 7.95 -4.54 -4.25
N THR A 113 6.69 -4.45 -4.72
CA THR A 113 5.58 -5.25 -4.18
C THR A 113 5.84 -6.75 -4.31
N PHE A 114 6.36 -7.19 -5.46
CA PHE A 114 6.70 -8.60 -5.69
C PHE A 114 7.86 -9.07 -4.81
N ILE A 115 8.95 -8.29 -4.73
CA ILE A 115 10.15 -8.61 -3.93
C ILE A 115 9.76 -8.78 -2.45
N VAL A 116 9.01 -7.83 -1.89
CA VAL A 116 8.59 -7.91 -0.48
C VAL A 116 7.64 -9.09 -0.25
N SER A 117 6.70 -9.33 -1.16
CA SER A 117 5.79 -10.49 -1.06
C SER A 117 6.58 -11.80 -1.10
N ARG A 118 7.56 -11.92 -2.01
CA ARG A 118 8.43 -13.10 -2.13
C ARG A 118 9.24 -13.37 -0.85
N ALA A 119 9.71 -12.34 -0.18
CA ALA A 119 10.46 -12.49 1.07
C ALA A 119 9.58 -12.92 2.25
N VAL A 120 8.32 -12.45 2.31
CA VAL A 120 7.43 -12.68 3.46
C VAL A 120 6.58 -13.96 3.31
N LEU A 121 6.08 -14.26 2.11
CA LEU A 121 5.14 -15.37 1.88
C LEU A 121 5.66 -16.76 2.33
N PRO A 122 6.94 -17.14 2.18
CA PRO A 122 7.43 -18.43 2.67
C PRO A 122 7.18 -18.64 4.18
N HIS A 123 7.29 -17.58 4.98
CA HIS A 123 7.06 -17.63 6.42
C HIS A 123 5.56 -17.76 6.76
N MET A 124 4.69 -17.11 5.98
CA MET A 124 3.23 -17.28 6.11
C MET A 124 2.80 -18.69 5.68
N ILE A 125 3.39 -19.24 4.59
CA ILE A 125 3.12 -20.60 4.09
C ILE A 125 3.48 -21.64 5.16
N ALA A 126 4.64 -21.52 5.79
CA ALA A 126 5.08 -22.44 6.84
C ALA A 126 4.12 -22.48 8.04
N ARG A 127 3.49 -21.34 8.35
CA ARG A 127 2.51 -21.20 9.43
C ARG A 127 1.06 -21.44 9.00
N ARG A 128 0.80 -21.58 7.70
CA ARG A 128 -0.52 -21.73 7.06
C ARG A 128 -1.51 -20.65 7.49
N THR A 129 -1.03 -19.41 7.64
CA THR A 129 -1.85 -18.26 8.01
C THR A 129 -1.17 -16.96 7.59
N GLY A 130 -1.94 -16.01 7.10
CA GLY A 130 -1.45 -14.68 6.73
C GLY A 130 -2.46 -13.85 5.97
N SER A 131 -2.25 -12.54 5.97
CA SER A 131 -2.97 -11.59 5.11
C SER A 131 -1.99 -10.67 4.42
N VAL A 132 -2.16 -10.48 3.11
CA VAL A 132 -1.40 -9.52 2.31
C VAL A 132 -2.36 -8.46 1.79
N VAL A 133 -2.03 -7.19 2.00
CA VAL A 133 -2.78 -6.04 1.51
C VAL A 133 -1.89 -5.21 0.60
N ASN A 134 -2.25 -5.14 -0.67
CA ASN A 134 -1.53 -4.37 -1.67
C ASN A 134 -2.20 -3.01 -1.91
N LEU A 135 -1.46 -1.91 -1.87
CA LEU A 135 -1.99 -0.60 -2.23
C LEU A 135 -1.96 -0.42 -3.75
N ALA A 136 -3.12 -0.66 -4.38
CA ALA A 136 -3.37 -0.33 -5.77
C ALA A 136 -3.84 1.14 -5.90
N SER A 137 -4.82 1.42 -6.72
CA SER A 137 -5.44 2.72 -6.94
C SER A 137 -6.70 2.56 -7.79
N TRP A 138 -7.65 3.50 -7.72
CA TRP A 138 -8.71 3.63 -8.72
C TRP A 138 -8.15 3.74 -10.15
N ALA A 139 -6.97 4.38 -10.30
CA ALA A 139 -6.26 4.46 -11.57
C ALA A 139 -5.74 3.10 -12.07
N GLY A 140 -5.71 2.07 -11.23
CA GLY A 140 -5.43 0.68 -11.60
C GLY A 140 -6.66 -0.08 -12.13
N LYS A 141 -7.82 0.57 -12.21
CA LYS A 141 -9.06 0.00 -12.77
C LYS A 141 -9.59 0.76 -13.98
N THR A 142 -9.24 2.05 -14.14
CA THR A 142 -9.82 2.92 -15.17
C THR A 142 -8.84 3.52 -16.16
N GLY A 143 -7.57 3.67 -15.84
CA GLY A 143 -6.59 4.32 -16.70
C GLY A 143 -6.93 5.79 -17.05
N PRO A 144 -7.07 6.70 -16.07
CA PRO A 144 -7.40 8.09 -16.33
C PRO A 144 -6.30 8.80 -17.14
N ALA A 145 -6.70 9.77 -17.96
CA ALA A 145 -5.77 10.59 -18.71
C ALA A 145 -4.68 11.20 -17.82
N PHE A 146 -3.49 11.40 -18.36
CA PHE A 146 -2.30 11.92 -17.69
C PHE A 146 -1.66 11.02 -16.64
N PHE A 147 -2.17 9.79 -16.45
CA PHE A 147 -1.63 8.80 -15.52
C PHE A 147 -1.13 7.52 -16.21
N ALA A 148 -0.71 7.57 -17.48
CA ALA A 148 -0.41 6.37 -18.26
C ALA A 148 0.53 5.38 -17.54
N GLY A 149 1.72 5.82 -17.11
CA GLY A 149 2.69 4.96 -16.39
C GLY A 149 2.20 4.53 -15.01
N TYR A 150 1.59 5.45 -14.26
CA TYR A 150 1.04 5.14 -12.94
C TYR A 150 -0.10 4.12 -13.03
N SER A 151 -1.04 4.33 -13.94
CA SER A 151 -2.14 3.39 -14.19
C SER A 151 -1.62 2.01 -14.56
N ALA A 152 -0.69 1.91 -15.52
CA ALA A 152 -0.09 0.65 -15.90
C ALA A 152 0.50 -0.08 -14.69
N SER A 153 1.24 0.62 -13.82
CA SER A 153 1.79 0.04 -12.61
C SER A 153 0.71 -0.44 -11.64
N LYS A 154 -0.39 0.29 -11.47
CA LYS A 154 -1.46 -0.07 -10.52
C LYS A 154 -2.41 -1.15 -11.06
N PHE A 155 -2.63 -1.25 -12.37
CA PHE A 155 -3.26 -2.41 -13.01
C PHE A 155 -2.43 -3.68 -12.76
N ALA A 156 -1.10 -3.58 -12.89
CA ALA A 156 -0.22 -4.72 -12.63
C ALA A 156 -0.27 -5.18 -11.16
N VAL A 157 -0.39 -4.26 -10.17
CA VAL A 157 -0.60 -4.62 -8.75
C VAL A 157 -1.90 -5.40 -8.57
N ILE A 158 -2.98 -5.04 -9.26
CA ILE A 158 -4.24 -5.78 -9.22
C ILE A 158 -4.07 -7.19 -9.81
N GLY A 159 -3.43 -7.31 -10.97
CA GLY A 159 -3.13 -8.61 -11.58
C GLY A 159 -2.28 -9.50 -10.68
N LEU A 160 -1.22 -8.92 -10.08
CA LEU A 160 -0.37 -9.61 -9.10
C LEU A 160 -1.17 -10.07 -7.88
N THR A 161 -2.06 -9.23 -7.35
CA THR A 161 -2.94 -9.57 -6.22
C THR A 161 -3.79 -10.80 -6.53
N GLN A 162 -4.43 -10.84 -7.70
CA GLN A 162 -5.29 -11.94 -8.12
C GLN A 162 -4.52 -13.25 -8.33
N ALA A 163 -3.32 -13.17 -8.91
CA ALA A 163 -2.46 -14.34 -9.10
C ALA A 163 -2.01 -14.92 -7.75
N LEU A 164 -1.43 -14.08 -6.89
CA LEU A 164 -0.98 -14.51 -5.56
C LEU A 164 -2.15 -15.03 -4.69
N ALA A 165 -3.34 -14.44 -4.80
CA ALA A 165 -4.51 -14.92 -4.06
C ALA A 165 -4.85 -16.38 -4.40
N ARG A 166 -4.82 -16.73 -5.70
CA ARG A 166 -5.09 -18.11 -6.15
C ARG A 166 -4.01 -19.09 -5.70
N GLU A 167 -2.74 -18.69 -5.78
CA GLU A 167 -1.62 -19.53 -5.35
C GLU A 167 -1.61 -19.75 -3.84
N MET A 168 -1.90 -18.71 -3.07
CA MET A 168 -1.75 -18.70 -1.61
C MET A 168 -2.97 -19.24 -0.85
N ALA A 169 -4.15 -19.31 -1.49
CA ALA A 169 -5.39 -19.75 -0.83
C ALA A 169 -5.28 -21.14 -0.19
N SER A 170 -4.66 -22.12 -0.86
CA SER A 170 -4.45 -23.47 -0.32
C SER A 170 -3.52 -23.51 0.91
N HIS A 171 -2.78 -22.44 1.15
CA HIS A 171 -1.91 -22.25 2.31
C HIS A 171 -2.59 -21.46 3.44
N GLY A 172 -3.87 -21.11 3.31
CA GLY A 172 -4.58 -20.33 4.32
C GLY A 172 -4.18 -18.85 4.37
N ILE A 173 -3.64 -18.32 3.25
CA ILE A 173 -3.19 -16.93 3.15
C ILE A 173 -4.15 -16.19 2.21
N ARG A 174 -4.60 -15.01 2.64
CA ARG A 174 -5.44 -14.10 1.86
C ARG A 174 -4.60 -12.99 1.26
N VAL A 175 -4.87 -12.62 0.00
CA VAL A 175 -4.18 -11.52 -0.68
C VAL A 175 -5.24 -10.63 -1.33
N ASN A 176 -5.34 -9.37 -0.89
CA ASN A 176 -6.31 -8.41 -1.41
C ASN A 176 -5.63 -7.07 -1.74
N ALA A 177 -6.27 -6.27 -2.57
CA ALA A 177 -5.84 -4.92 -2.88
C ALA A 177 -6.85 -3.87 -2.39
N ILE A 178 -6.36 -2.71 -1.98
CA ILE A 178 -7.17 -1.51 -1.78
C ILE A 178 -6.92 -0.59 -2.97
N CYS A 179 -8.00 -0.03 -3.54
CA CYS A 179 -7.97 0.90 -4.65
C CYS A 179 -8.47 2.29 -4.18
N PRO A 180 -7.62 3.10 -3.51
CA PRO A 180 -8.03 4.42 -3.07
C PRO A 180 -8.33 5.35 -4.25
N GLY A 181 -9.25 6.28 -4.04
CA GLY A 181 -9.50 7.41 -4.90
C GLY A 181 -8.45 8.52 -4.70
N ILE A 182 -8.90 9.77 -4.57
CA ILE A 182 -8.03 10.92 -4.28
C ILE A 182 -7.80 10.98 -2.78
N VAL A 183 -6.56 10.72 -2.34
CA VAL A 183 -6.17 10.81 -0.92
C VAL A 183 -5.30 12.06 -0.73
N VAL A 184 -5.74 12.97 0.13
CA VAL A 184 -5.00 14.19 0.50
C VAL A 184 -4.02 13.93 1.64
N ASP A 185 -3.29 14.95 2.08
CA ASP A 185 -2.35 14.92 3.20
C ASP A 185 -1.22 13.87 3.03
N THR A 186 -0.76 13.71 1.78
CA THR A 186 0.37 12.84 1.45
C THR A 186 1.39 13.59 0.59
N ALA A 187 2.68 13.26 0.75
CA ALA A 187 3.75 13.81 -0.10
C ALA A 187 3.52 13.48 -1.59
N MET A 188 3.01 12.28 -1.89
CA MET A 188 2.63 11.89 -3.25
C MET A 188 1.54 12.81 -3.82
N ARG A 189 0.52 13.15 -3.03
CA ARG A 189 -0.54 14.06 -3.47
C ARG A 189 0.00 15.46 -3.76
N ALA A 190 0.84 16.00 -2.90
CA ALA A 190 1.48 17.30 -3.10
C ALA A 190 2.32 17.34 -4.39
N ALA A 191 3.06 16.27 -4.68
CA ALA A 191 3.82 16.14 -5.94
C ALA A 191 2.90 16.09 -7.16
N ILE A 192 1.78 15.35 -7.11
CA ILE A 192 0.78 15.31 -8.18
C ILE A 192 0.15 16.68 -8.40
N GLU A 193 -0.18 17.42 -7.35
CA GLU A 193 -0.75 18.78 -7.46
C GLU A 193 0.22 19.77 -8.10
N ALA A 194 1.50 19.67 -7.79
CA ALA A 194 2.52 20.47 -8.47
C ALA A 194 2.56 20.19 -9.98
N GLN A 195 2.40 18.91 -10.38
CA GLN A 195 2.32 18.53 -11.78
C GLN A 195 1.00 19.00 -12.43
N GLN A 196 -0.15 18.89 -11.72
CA GLN A 196 -1.43 19.43 -12.18
C GLN A 196 -1.33 20.92 -12.53
N ARG A 197 -0.77 21.72 -11.61
CA ARG A 197 -0.54 23.15 -11.87
C ARG A 197 0.36 23.41 -13.07
N ARG A 198 1.46 22.63 -13.18
CA ARG A 198 2.40 22.75 -14.32
C ARG A 198 1.71 22.53 -15.67
N TYR A 199 0.77 21.60 -15.75
CA TYR A 199 0.08 21.25 -17.01
C TYR A 199 -1.32 21.87 -17.14
N GLY A 200 -1.73 22.77 -16.24
CA GLY A 200 -3.06 23.39 -16.27
C GLY A 200 -4.20 22.42 -16.11
N LEU A 201 -3.98 21.34 -15.36
CA LEU A 201 -4.99 20.28 -15.11
C LEU A 201 -5.84 20.61 -13.88
N PRO A 202 -7.08 20.10 -13.80
CA PRO A 202 -7.98 20.34 -12.64
C PRO A 202 -7.32 19.97 -11.32
N GLU A 203 -7.35 20.88 -10.35
CA GLU A 203 -6.82 20.68 -9.02
C GLU A 203 -7.75 19.81 -8.15
N THR A 204 -7.28 19.43 -6.96
CA THR A 204 -8.03 18.54 -6.03
C THR A 204 -9.41 19.10 -5.69
N ALA A 205 -9.52 20.40 -5.39
CA ALA A 205 -10.78 21.05 -5.04
C ALA A 205 -11.84 21.03 -6.16
N GLU A 206 -11.40 21.06 -7.42
CA GLU A 206 -12.30 20.90 -8.57
C GLU A 206 -12.76 19.45 -8.72
N ARG A 207 -11.84 18.51 -8.55
CA ARG A 207 -12.11 17.08 -8.68
C ARG A 207 -12.95 16.54 -7.54
N GLU A 208 -12.86 17.14 -6.35
CA GLU A 208 -13.69 16.79 -5.19
C GLU A 208 -15.19 16.89 -5.50
N LYS A 209 -15.59 17.89 -6.31
CA LYS A 209 -16.99 18.07 -6.73
C LYS A 209 -17.56 16.89 -7.52
N SER A 210 -16.69 16.07 -8.12
CA SER A 210 -17.09 14.85 -8.85
C SER A 210 -17.19 13.61 -7.98
N ILE A 211 -16.82 13.69 -6.70
CA ILE A 211 -16.87 12.57 -5.77
C ILE A 211 -18.25 12.49 -5.12
N PRO A 212 -19.04 11.43 -5.34
CA PRO A 212 -20.44 11.36 -4.85
C PRO A 212 -20.58 11.52 -3.34
N ILE A 213 -19.64 11.04 -2.52
CA ILE A 213 -19.67 11.19 -1.06
C ILE A 213 -19.37 12.63 -0.59
N GLY A 214 -19.00 13.54 -1.52
CA GLY A 214 -18.84 14.98 -1.26
C GLY A 214 -17.52 15.40 -0.61
N ARG A 215 -16.53 14.51 -0.52
CA ARG A 215 -15.19 14.82 -0.02
C ARG A 215 -14.11 13.94 -0.64
N VAL A 216 -12.90 14.41 -0.61
CA VAL A 216 -11.70 13.58 -0.85
C VAL A 216 -11.42 12.65 0.33
N SER A 217 -10.67 11.58 0.09
CA SER A 217 -10.23 10.64 1.13
C SER A 217 -9.03 11.19 1.90
N ILE A 218 -8.94 10.82 3.16
CA ILE A 218 -7.77 11.03 4.01
C ILE A 218 -7.07 9.69 4.27
N PRO A 219 -5.80 9.67 4.70
CA PRO A 219 -5.06 8.43 4.99
C PRO A 219 -5.78 7.47 5.95
N ASP A 220 -6.52 7.99 6.95
CA ASP A 220 -7.28 7.16 7.90
C ASP A 220 -8.42 6.37 7.22
N ASP A 221 -9.05 6.89 6.17
CA ASP A 221 -10.06 6.12 5.42
C ASP A 221 -9.45 4.82 4.86
N VAL A 222 -8.20 4.90 4.35
CA VAL A 222 -7.47 3.74 3.83
C VAL A 222 -7.04 2.80 4.97
N ALA A 223 -6.57 3.37 6.07
CA ALA A 223 -6.12 2.61 7.24
C ALA A 223 -7.25 1.75 7.86
N ARG A 224 -8.48 2.24 7.86
CA ARG A 224 -9.66 1.47 8.31
C ARG A 224 -9.90 0.22 7.47
N VAL A 225 -9.78 0.33 6.14
CA VAL A 225 -9.95 -0.82 5.24
C VAL A 225 -8.77 -1.79 5.40
N ALA A 226 -7.55 -1.30 5.57
CA ALA A 226 -6.39 -2.16 5.84
C ALA A 226 -6.56 -2.95 7.15
N ALA A 227 -7.05 -2.33 8.21
CA ALA A 227 -7.34 -3.02 9.48
C ALA A 227 -8.46 -4.06 9.34
N PHE A 228 -9.52 -3.78 8.58
CA PHE A 228 -10.54 -4.75 8.23
C PHE A 228 -9.96 -5.96 7.50
N LEU A 229 -9.13 -5.74 6.47
CA LEU A 229 -8.50 -6.81 5.71
C LEU A 229 -7.47 -7.61 6.51
N ALA A 230 -6.91 -7.03 7.57
CA ALA A 230 -6.04 -7.73 8.51
C ALA A 230 -6.82 -8.65 9.47
N SER A 231 -8.11 -8.44 9.64
CA SER A 231 -8.95 -9.11 10.64
C SER A 231 -9.63 -10.38 10.11
N GLU A 232 -10.25 -11.14 11.01
CA GLU A 232 -11.09 -12.29 10.68
C GLU A 232 -12.43 -11.89 10.04
N GLU A 233 -12.86 -10.63 10.18
CA GLU A 233 -14.07 -10.10 9.53
C GLU A 233 -13.99 -10.20 7.99
N SER A 234 -12.77 -10.28 7.44
CA SER A 234 -12.50 -10.48 6.01
C SER A 234 -12.05 -11.90 5.65
N ALA A 235 -12.32 -12.91 6.51
CA ALA A 235 -11.81 -14.28 6.34
C ALA A 235 -12.22 -14.94 5.00
N TYR A 236 -13.34 -14.54 4.41
CA TYR A 236 -13.83 -15.08 3.12
C TYR A 236 -13.44 -14.21 1.92
N MET A 237 -12.53 -13.24 2.10
CA MET A 237 -12.11 -12.32 1.04
C MET A 237 -10.66 -12.60 0.62
N THR A 238 -10.46 -13.01 -0.63
CA THR A 238 -9.15 -13.12 -1.25
C THR A 238 -9.24 -12.85 -2.76
N GLY A 239 -8.26 -12.18 -3.32
CA GLY A 239 -8.24 -11.78 -4.74
C GLY A 239 -9.03 -10.51 -5.05
N GLU A 240 -9.60 -9.87 -4.03
CA GLU A 240 -10.43 -8.69 -4.20
C GLU A 240 -9.59 -7.42 -4.41
N SER A 241 -10.15 -6.49 -5.19
CA SER A 241 -9.60 -5.15 -5.40
C SER A 241 -10.64 -4.12 -5.00
N ILE A 242 -10.62 -3.75 -3.72
CA ILE A 242 -11.68 -2.99 -3.06
C ILE A 242 -11.62 -1.52 -3.45
N ASN A 243 -12.68 -1.00 -4.08
CA ASN A 243 -12.81 0.42 -4.36
C ASN A 243 -13.03 1.22 -3.06
N LEU A 244 -12.12 2.15 -2.79
CA LEU A 244 -12.23 3.12 -1.72
C LEU A 244 -12.16 4.53 -2.31
N SER A 245 -13.16 4.87 -3.13
CA SER A 245 -13.14 6.05 -3.99
C SER A 245 -14.22 7.09 -3.70
N GLY A 246 -15.05 6.86 -2.69
CA GLY A 246 -16.20 7.73 -2.38
C GLY A 246 -17.25 7.76 -3.48
N GLY A 247 -17.31 6.73 -4.32
CA GLY A 247 -18.20 6.65 -5.48
C GLY A 247 -17.60 7.23 -6.78
N LEU A 248 -16.36 7.72 -6.76
CA LEU A 248 -15.67 8.19 -7.98
C LEU A 248 -15.53 7.07 -9.01
N LEU A 249 -15.41 5.84 -8.55
CA LEU A 249 -15.41 4.61 -9.34
C LEU A 249 -16.38 3.61 -8.72
N MET A 250 -17.28 3.08 -9.56
CA MET A 250 -18.19 1.98 -9.25
C MET A 250 -18.01 0.91 -10.33
N ASP A 251 -17.89 -0.36 -9.96
CA ASP A 251 -17.79 -1.56 -10.80
C ASP A 251 -18.75 -2.64 -10.33
#